data_78b1346bbf61bc46286d5a74a794c4b0
#
_entry.id   78b1346bbf61bc46286d5a74a794c4b0
#
_cell.length_a   1.000
_cell.length_b   1.000
_cell.length_c   1.000
_cell.angle_alpha   90.00
_cell.angle_beta   90.00
_cell.angle_gamma   90.00
#
_symmetry.space_group_name_H-M   'P 1'
#
loop_
_entity.id
_entity.type
_entity.pdbx_description
1 polymer ?
#
loop_
_entity_poly.entity_id
_entity_poly.type
_entity_poly.pdbx_seq_one_letter_code
_entity_poly.pdbx_strand_id
1 'polypeptide(L)'
;MAQANRSIEVGTGLFVLLGFAALAFLTTQLPGSGLQLERAAKTYAVVAKFDDIGGLKVGAPVAMAGVRIGQVTKVVYDTSVYKAAVTLTIDRRYDHIPDDSDAAIQTSGLLGANFVAISPGGSDTFLQAGGELQFTQSAIV
;
A
#
# COMPACT_ATOMS: atom_id res chain seq x y z
N MET A 1 44.07 3.70 -39.40
CA MET A 1 43.83 3.85 -37.93
C MET A 1 42.58 4.65 -37.62
N ALA A 2 42.15 5.63 -38.39
CA ALA A 2 40.91 6.38 -38.15
C ALA A 2 39.66 5.51 -38.26
N GLN A 3 39.66 4.42 -39.03
CA GLN A 3 38.49 3.55 -39.19
C GLN A 3 38.28 2.61 -37.98
N ALA A 4 39.35 2.19 -37.31
CA ALA A 4 39.27 1.36 -36.11
C ALA A 4 38.67 2.16 -34.92
N ASN A 5 38.99 3.43 -34.84
CA ASN A 5 38.45 4.32 -33.79
C ASN A 5 36.95 4.59 -33.96
N ARG A 6 36.49 4.70 -35.22
CA ARG A 6 35.04 4.89 -35.49
C ARG A 6 34.20 3.69 -35.08
N SER A 7 34.70 2.48 -35.35
CA SER A 7 34.00 1.26 -34.93
C SER A 7 33.90 1.14 -33.40
N ILE A 8 34.99 1.49 -32.72
CA ILE A 8 35.02 1.52 -31.26
C ILE A 8 34.10 2.60 -30.69
N GLU A 9 34.12 3.80 -31.31
CA GLU A 9 33.25 4.91 -30.89
C GLU A 9 31.76 4.57 -31.08
N VAL A 10 31.40 3.99 -32.22
CA VAL A 10 30.03 3.55 -32.50
C VAL A 10 29.61 2.43 -31.54
N GLY A 11 30.50 1.45 -31.29
CA GLY A 11 30.23 0.37 -30.35
C GLY A 11 30.06 0.86 -28.93
N THR A 12 30.89 1.80 -28.49
CA THR A 12 30.77 2.43 -27.16
C THR A 12 29.49 3.23 -27.04
N GLY A 13 29.18 4.04 -28.06
CA GLY A 13 27.93 4.82 -28.08
C GLY A 13 26.69 3.94 -28.04
N LEU A 14 26.70 2.85 -28.81
CA LEU A 14 25.60 1.88 -28.81
C LEU A 14 25.46 1.20 -27.44
N PHE A 15 26.57 0.83 -26.82
CA PHE A 15 26.59 0.22 -25.49
C PHE A 15 26.02 1.17 -24.43
N VAL A 16 26.39 2.45 -24.47
CA VAL A 16 25.87 3.47 -23.57
C VAL A 16 24.37 3.64 -23.76
N LEU A 17 23.90 3.70 -25.01
CA LEU A 17 22.45 3.78 -25.31
C LEU A 17 21.69 2.56 -24.78
N LEU A 18 22.23 1.37 -24.93
CA LEU A 18 21.64 0.15 -24.39
C LEU A 18 21.63 0.17 -22.86
N GLY A 19 22.68 0.71 -22.23
CA GLY A 19 22.74 0.88 -20.78
C GLY A 19 21.68 1.84 -20.26
N PHE A 20 21.49 2.99 -20.92
CA PHE A 20 20.41 3.92 -20.56
C PHE A 20 19.04 3.33 -20.80
N ALA A 21 18.84 2.61 -21.89
CA ALA A 21 17.58 1.92 -22.16
C ALA A 21 17.26 0.86 -21.11
N ALA A 22 18.26 0.11 -20.67
CA ALA A 22 18.13 -0.90 -19.61
C ALA A 22 17.79 -0.26 -18.27
N LEU A 23 18.47 0.86 -17.94
CA LEU A 23 18.17 1.63 -16.73
C LEU A 23 16.73 2.18 -16.73
N ALA A 24 16.31 2.75 -17.85
CA ALA A 24 14.95 3.26 -18.01
C ALA A 24 13.92 2.12 -17.86
N PHE A 25 14.19 0.97 -18.46
CA PHE A 25 13.34 -0.21 -18.35
C PHE A 25 13.25 -0.71 -16.91
N LEU A 26 14.39 -0.81 -16.22
CA LEU A 26 14.41 -1.21 -14.81
C LEU A 26 13.67 -0.23 -13.92
N THR A 27 13.76 1.06 -14.20
CA THR A 27 13.04 2.10 -13.46
C THR A 27 11.52 1.92 -13.57
N THR A 28 11.04 1.49 -14.74
CA THR A 28 9.61 1.22 -14.92
C THR A 28 9.13 -0.05 -14.22
N GLN A 29 10.05 -0.97 -13.93
CA GLN A 29 9.73 -2.21 -13.21
C GLN A 29 9.71 -2.02 -11.70
N LEU A 30 10.28 -0.95 -11.18
CA LEU A 30 10.29 -0.70 -9.75
C LEU A 30 8.90 -0.33 -9.26
N PRO A 31 8.39 -1.02 -8.22
CA PRO A 31 7.13 -0.64 -7.61
C PRO A 31 7.27 0.75 -6.97
N GLY A 32 6.57 1.72 -7.49
CA GLY A 32 6.57 3.10 -7.00
C GLY A 32 6.77 4.18 -8.05
N SER A 33 7.25 3.84 -9.26
CA SER A 33 7.42 4.82 -10.32
C SER A 33 6.42 4.60 -11.44
N GLY A 34 5.54 5.55 -11.69
CA GLY A 34 4.61 5.54 -12.81
C GLY A 34 3.41 4.59 -12.71
N LEU A 35 3.53 3.51 -11.92
CA LEU A 35 2.46 2.55 -11.67
C LEU A 35 1.49 3.00 -10.57
N GLN A 36 1.79 4.09 -9.90
CA GLN A 36 0.92 4.62 -8.84
C GLN A 36 -0.44 5.06 -9.37
N LEU A 37 -0.49 5.58 -10.58
CA LEU A 37 -1.74 5.95 -11.23
C LEU A 37 -2.62 4.73 -11.56
N GLU A 38 -2.00 3.66 -12.03
CA GLU A 38 -2.73 2.40 -12.27
C GLU A 38 -3.19 1.73 -10.98
N ARG A 39 -2.35 1.78 -9.96
CA ARG A 39 -2.72 1.27 -8.63
C ARG A 39 -3.83 2.11 -8.01
N ALA A 40 -3.77 3.42 -8.15
CA ALA A 40 -4.83 4.31 -7.68
C ALA A 40 -6.17 4.04 -8.37
N ALA A 41 -6.15 3.61 -9.64
CA ALA A 41 -7.35 3.20 -10.36
C ALA A 41 -7.90 1.84 -9.92
N LYS A 42 -7.05 0.98 -9.32
CA LYS A 42 -7.40 -0.38 -8.89
C LYS A 42 -7.63 -0.51 -7.39
N THR A 43 -7.47 0.58 -6.64
CA THR A 43 -7.61 0.59 -5.19
C THR A 43 -8.43 1.78 -4.73
N TYR A 44 -8.95 1.70 -3.53
CA TYR A 44 -9.59 2.83 -2.88
C TYR A 44 -9.06 2.97 -1.45
N ALA A 45 -9.07 4.20 -0.94
CA ALA A 45 -8.56 4.51 0.38
C ALA A 45 -9.69 4.59 1.41
N VAL A 46 -9.45 4.02 2.57
CA VAL A 46 -10.34 4.08 3.74
C VAL A 46 -9.50 4.48 4.94
N VAL A 47 -10.05 5.28 5.83
CA VAL A 47 -9.36 5.73 7.04
C VAL A 47 -9.90 4.97 8.24
N ALA A 48 -9.01 4.51 9.10
CA ALA A 48 -9.35 3.93 10.39
C ALA A 48 -8.56 4.65 11.48
N LYS A 49 -9.23 5.08 12.53
CA LYS A 49 -8.60 5.78 13.66
C LYS A 49 -8.50 4.85 14.85
N PHE A 50 -7.28 4.72 15.37
CA PHE A 50 -6.98 3.85 16.50
C PHE A 50 -6.44 4.67 17.67
N ASP A 51 -6.75 4.27 18.88
CA ASP A 51 -6.19 4.88 20.09
C ASP A 51 -4.70 4.59 20.22
N ASP A 52 -4.27 3.39 19.84
CA ASP A 52 -2.88 2.96 19.86
C ASP A 52 -2.65 1.95 18.73
N ILE A 53 -1.70 2.25 17.86
CA ILE A 53 -1.37 1.35 16.75
C ILE A 53 -0.27 0.34 17.10
N GLY A 54 0.37 0.49 18.27
CA GLY A 54 1.49 -0.38 18.65
C GLY A 54 2.64 -0.26 17.66
N GLY A 55 3.05 -1.38 17.09
CA GLY A 55 4.12 -1.42 16.09
C GLY A 55 3.65 -1.42 14.64
N LEU A 56 2.42 -1.02 14.37
CA LEU A 56 1.89 -1.00 13.00
C LEU A 56 2.67 -0.01 12.13
N LYS A 57 3.09 -0.45 10.95
CA LYS A 57 3.92 0.35 10.04
C LYS A 57 3.23 0.48 8.68
N VAL A 58 3.67 1.48 7.91
CA VAL A 58 3.31 1.61 6.49
C VAL A 58 3.78 0.36 5.74
N GLY A 59 2.93 -0.20 4.90
CA GLY A 59 3.18 -1.45 4.21
C GLY A 59 2.59 -2.68 4.89
N ALA A 60 2.08 -2.53 6.12
CA ALA A 60 1.44 -3.63 6.84
C ALA A 60 0.23 -4.13 6.05
N PRO A 61 -0.01 -5.45 6.01
CA PRO A 61 -1.15 -5.99 5.28
C PRO A 61 -2.47 -5.67 5.96
N VAL A 62 -3.52 -5.50 5.15
CA VAL A 62 -4.91 -5.45 5.60
C VAL A 62 -5.56 -6.75 5.15
N ALA A 63 -6.14 -7.49 6.07
CA ALA A 63 -6.73 -8.79 5.81
C ALA A 63 -8.19 -8.85 6.27
N MET A 64 -8.99 -9.61 5.54
CA MET A 64 -10.37 -9.93 5.89
C MET A 64 -10.55 -11.44 5.75
N ALA A 65 -11.02 -12.10 6.79
CA ALA A 65 -11.12 -13.55 6.84
C ALA A 65 -9.78 -14.26 6.53
N GLY A 66 -8.65 -13.66 6.93
CA GLY A 66 -7.33 -14.21 6.67
C GLY A 66 -6.79 -13.95 5.26
N VAL A 67 -7.57 -13.33 4.39
CA VAL A 67 -7.15 -13.03 3.02
C VAL A 67 -6.68 -11.58 2.94
N ARG A 68 -5.51 -11.37 2.35
CA ARG A 68 -4.99 -10.01 2.16
C ARG A 68 -5.81 -9.27 1.11
N ILE A 69 -6.42 -8.15 1.51
CA ILE A 69 -7.27 -7.33 0.64
C ILE A 69 -6.67 -5.95 0.37
N GLY A 70 -5.63 -5.57 1.09
CA GLY A 70 -5.00 -4.27 0.94
C GLY A 70 -3.76 -4.12 1.80
N GLN A 71 -3.36 -2.87 1.98
CA GLN A 71 -2.19 -2.54 2.80
C GLN A 71 -2.35 -1.17 3.44
N VAL A 72 -1.58 -0.93 4.51
CA VAL A 72 -1.47 0.38 5.14
C VAL A 72 -0.55 1.25 4.30
N THR A 73 -1.03 2.42 3.89
CA THR A 73 -0.26 3.36 3.06
C THR A 73 0.15 4.63 3.78
N LYS A 74 -0.54 4.99 4.87
CA LYS A 74 -0.23 6.20 5.60
C LYS A 74 -0.61 6.03 7.07
N VAL A 75 0.24 6.54 7.96
CA VAL A 75 -0.02 6.59 9.40
C VAL A 75 0.28 8.01 9.85
N VAL A 76 -0.72 8.70 10.41
CA VAL A 76 -0.60 10.09 10.88
C VAL A 76 -1.27 10.22 12.23
N TYR A 77 -0.68 11.00 13.11
CA TYR A 77 -1.32 11.36 14.38
C TYR A 77 -2.32 12.49 14.16
N ASP A 78 -3.57 12.25 14.49
CA ASP A 78 -4.63 13.26 14.40
C ASP A 78 -4.76 13.98 15.75
N THR A 79 -4.34 15.24 15.77
CA THR A 79 -4.34 16.06 16.99
C THR A 79 -5.73 16.50 17.44
N SER A 80 -6.72 16.48 16.53
CA SER A 80 -8.08 16.91 16.86
C SER A 80 -8.83 15.89 17.72
N VAL A 81 -8.53 14.59 17.54
CA VAL A 81 -9.19 13.48 18.26
C VAL A 81 -8.22 12.65 19.09
N TYR A 82 -6.93 13.00 19.07
CA TYR A 82 -5.86 12.29 19.81
C TYR A 82 -5.79 10.82 19.44
N LYS A 83 -5.93 10.51 18.16
CA LYS A 83 -5.87 9.14 17.62
C LYS A 83 -4.90 9.04 16.46
N ALA A 84 -4.43 7.83 16.20
CA ALA A 84 -3.66 7.55 15.00
C ALA A 84 -4.62 7.33 13.84
N ALA A 85 -4.54 8.17 12.82
CA ALA A 85 -5.29 8.02 11.59
C ALA A 85 -4.48 7.16 10.61
N VAL A 86 -4.98 5.98 10.32
CA VAL A 86 -4.33 5.00 9.45
C VAL A 86 -5.12 4.93 8.15
N THR A 87 -4.43 5.17 7.04
CA THR A 87 -5.03 5.05 5.72
C THR A 87 -4.78 3.64 5.18
N LEU A 88 -5.87 2.96 4.88
CA LEU A 88 -5.88 1.62 4.32
C LEU A 88 -6.19 1.71 2.84
N THR A 89 -5.33 1.19 2.00
CA THR A 89 -5.57 1.10 0.56
C THR A 89 -6.04 -0.31 0.24
N ILE A 90 -7.27 -0.43 -0.23
CA ILE A 90 -7.97 -1.70 -0.43
C ILE A 90 -8.18 -1.91 -1.92
N ASP A 91 -7.97 -3.13 -2.39
CA ASP A 91 -8.21 -3.51 -3.79
C ASP A 91 -9.70 -3.34 -4.13
N ARG A 92 -10.00 -2.75 -5.28
CA ARG A 92 -11.39 -2.51 -5.73
C ARG A 92 -12.21 -3.77 -5.95
N ARG A 93 -11.56 -4.93 -6.07
CA ARG A 93 -12.28 -6.21 -6.09
C ARG A 93 -13.07 -6.45 -4.81
N TYR A 94 -12.65 -5.81 -3.72
CA TYR A 94 -13.26 -5.96 -2.40
C TYR A 94 -14.00 -4.67 -2.03
N ASP A 95 -14.96 -4.28 -2.88
CA ASP A 95 -15.75 -3.06 -2.71
C ASP A 95 -17.04 -3.25 -1.90
N HIS A 96 -17.32 -4.47 -1.47
CA HIS A 96 -18.51 -4.83 -0.69
C HIS A 96 -18.19 -4.97 0.81
N ILE A 97 -17.40 -4.06 1.34
CA ILE A 97 -17.12 -4.04 2.79
C ILE A 97 -18.20 -3.20 3.48
N PRO A 98 -19.00 -3.78 4.39
CA PRO A 98 -20.02 -3.01 5.10
C PRO A 98 -19.41 -1.81 5.84
N ASP A 99 -20.12 -0.69 5.86
CA ASP A 99 -19.62 0.55 6.48
C ASP A 99 -19.55 0.46 8.01
N ASP A 100 -20.24 -0.48 8.61
CA ASP A 100 -20.18 -0.78 10.05
C ASP A 100 -19.18 -1.88 10.40
N SER A 101 -18.25 -2.18 9.49
CA SER A 101 -17.18 -3.15 9.73
C SER A 101 -16.21 -2.68 10.80
N ASP A 102 -15.59 -3.62 11.47
CA ASP A 102 -14.63 -3.40 12.54
C ASP A 102 -13.20 -3.61 12.02
N ALA A 103 -12.29 -2.75 12.42
CA ALA A 103 -10.86 -2.88 12.12
C ALA A 103 -10.09 -3.08 13.42
N ALA A 104 -9.32 -4.13 13.51
CA ALA A 104 -8.49 -4.45 14.67
C ALA A 104 -7.03 -4.62 14.25
N ILE A 105 -6.11 -4.16 15.10
CA ILE A 105 -4.69 -4.39 14.91
C ILE A 105 -4.32 -5.69 15.61
N GLN A 106 -3.81 -6.65 14.85
CA GLN A 106 -3.42 -7.97 15.34
C GLN A 106 -1.95 -8.22 15.03
N THR A 107 -1.36 -9.16 15.76
CA THR A 107 0.02 -9.57 15.57
C THR A 107 0.04 -10.96 14.93
N SER A 108 0.84 -11.11 13.89
CA SER A 108 1.01 -12.37 13.17
C SER A 108 2.14 -13.17 13.79
N GLY A 109 1.81 -14.23 14.52
CA GLY A 109 2.78 -15.14 15.15
C GLY A 109 3.50 -14.54 16.36
N LEU A 110 4.52 -15.26 16.85
CA LEU A 110 5.25 -14.89 18.07
C LEU A 110 6.25 -13.75 17.86
N LEU A 111 6.78 -13.59 16.66
CA LEU A 111 7.72 -12.53 16.28
C LEU A 111 7.12 -11.63 15.20
N GLY A 112 5.81 -11.73 15.02
CA GLY A 112 5.14 -11.22 13.85
C GLY A 112 5.00 -9.71 13.81
N ALA A 113 5.03 -9.20 12.58
CA ALA A 113 4.62 -7.86 12.29
C ALA A 113 3.12 -7.67 12.57
N ASN A 114 2.72 -6.46 12.91
CA ASN A 114 1.33 -6.13 13.09
C ASN A 114 0.63 -6.01 11.73
N PHE A 115 -0.64 -6.34 11.70
CA PHE A 115 -1.49 -6.17 10.54
C PHE A 115 -2.89 -5.71 10.96
N VAL A 116 -3.64 -5.18 10.01
CA VAL A 116 -5.02 -4.76 10.24
C VAL A 116 -5.96 -5.87 9.79
N ALA A 117 -6.79 -6.34 10.72
CA ALA A 117 -7.84 -7.32 10.41
C ALA A 117 -9.19 -6.61 10.38
N ILE A 118 -9.93 -6.79 9.29
CA ILE A 118 -11.27 -6.25 9.14
C ILE A 118 -12.28 -7.37 9.31
N SER A 119 -13.25 -7.13 10.19
CA SER A 119 -14.39 -8.04 10.41
C SER A 119 -15.64 -7.37 9.82
N PRO A 120 -16.37 -8.05 8.94
CA PRO A 120 -17.54 -7.46 8.29
C PRO A 120 -18.66 -7.21 9.29
N GLY A 121 -19.31 -6.06 9.15
CA GLY A 121 -20.54 -5.75 9.87
C GLY A 121 -21.78 -6.29 9.19
N GLY A 122 -22.95 -5.83 9.63
CA GLY A 122 -24.25 -6.28 9.11
C GLY A 122 -24.95 -5.25 8.23
N SER A 123 -24.32 -4.12 7.92
CA SER A 123 -24.92 -3.06 7.12
C SER A 123 -25.10 -3.45 5.66
N ASP A 124 -26.16 -2.97 5.05
CA ASP A 124 -26.39 -3.09 3.60
C ASP A 124 -25.65 -1.99 2.80
N THR A 125 -25.11 -1.00 3.50
CA THR A 125 -24.33 0.10 2.91
C THR A 125 -22.85 -0.23 2.99
N PHE A 126 -22.14 -0.02 1.89
CA PHE A 126 -20.71 -0.37 1.79
C PHE A 126 -19.83 0.87 1.92
N LEU A 127 -18.58 0.66 2.37
CA LEU A 127 -17.58 1.70 2.44
C LEU A 127 -17.29 2.27 1.04
N GLN A 128 -17.25 3.60 0.96
CA GLN A 128 -16.88 4.32 -0.24
C GLN A 128 -15.43 4.78 -0.15
N ALA A 129 -14.84 5.12 -1.28
CA ALA A 129 -13.52 5.75 -1.33
C ALA A 129 -13.52 7.01 -0.45
N GLY A 130 -12.54 7.12 0.45
CA GLY A 130 -12.47 8.20 1.43
C GLY A 130 -13.32 8.00 2.67
N GLY A 131 -14.02 6.87 2.77
CA GLY A 131 -14.81 6.54 3.95
C GLY A 131 -13.96 6.25 5.18
N GLU A 132 -14.62 6.20 6.34
CA GLU A 132 -13.96 5.95 7.62
C GLU A 132 -14.60 4.75 8.31
N LEU A 133 -13.75 3.85 8.81
CA LEU A 133 -14.19 2.75 9.68
C LEU A 133 -14.45 3.31 11.07
N GLN A 134 -15.69 3.20 11.53
CA GLN A 134 -16.12 3.80 12.80
C GLN A 134 -15.73 2.93 14.00
N PHE A 135 -15.65 1.63 13.81
CA PHE A 135 -15.34 0.67 14.87
C PHE A 135 -13.90 0.18 14.72
N THR A 136 -13.07 0.49 15.71
CA THR A 136 -11.65 0.11 15.71
C THR A 136 -11.26 -0.46 17.06
N GLN A 137 -10.36 -1.44 17.04
CA GLN A 137 -9.75 -2.00 18.23
C GLN A 137 -8.25 -1.79 18.17
N SER A 138 -7.71 -1.16 19.20
CA SER A 138 -6.28 -0.88 19.30
C SER A 138 -5.45 -2.14 19.43
N ALA A 139 -4.15 -2.00 19.14
CA ALA A 139 -3.20 -3.08 19.32
C ALA A 139 -3.20 -3.56 20.78
N ILE A 140 -3.22 -4.86 20.96
CA ILE A 140 -3.03 -5.48 22.29
C ILE A 140 -1.52 -5.61 22.49
N VAL A 141 -1.03 -4.97 23.51
CA VAL A 141 0.38 -5.03 23.89
C VAL A 141 0.57 -6.03 25.01
#